data_4e8649e1c3aa3394f4991cf3f27e1072
#
_entry.id   4e8649e1c3aa3394f4991cf3f27e1072
#
_cell.length_a   1.000
_cell.length_b   1.000
_cell.length_c   1.000
_cell.angle_alpha   90.00
_cell.angle_beta   90.00
_cell.angle_gamma   90.00
#
_symmetry.space_group_name_H-M   'P 1'
#
loop_
_entity.id
_entity.type
_entity.pdbx_description
1 polymer ?
#
loop_
_entity_poly.entity_id
_entity_poly.type
_entity_poly.pdbx_seq_one_letter_code
_entity_poly.pdbx_strand_id
1 'polypeptide(L)'
;MDFSKLDGLVPAVVQDATSREVLMVGFMNDEALTRTRATGFATFYSRSRQALWTKGETSGNRLKVVELFTDCDDDTVLVTVERLGDGNVCHTGQRTCFYTPIGRTGGGDGA
;
A
#
# COMPACT_ATOMS: atom_id res chain seq x y z
N MET A 1 -3.64 0.27 -16.72
CA MET A 1 -3.66 -0.80 -15.68
C MET A 1 -4.53 -1.95 -16.12
N ASP A 2 -4.06 -3.14 -15.94
CA ASP A 2 -4.84 -4.34 -16.21
C ASP A 2 -5.52 -4.83 -14.93
N PHE A 3 -6.80 -4.54 -14.79
CA PHE A 3 -7.59 -4.96 -13.63
C PHE A 3 -8.28 -6.32 -13.85
N SER A 4 -7.98 -7.00 -14.95
CA SER A 4 -8.73 -8.22 -15.30
C SER A 4 -8.27 -9.48 -14.55
N LYS A 5 -7.05 -9.48 -14.02
CA LYS A 5 -6.45 -10.68 -13.44
C LYS A 5 -6.99 -11.04 -12.05
N LEU A 6 -7.44 -10.05 -11.27
CA LEU A 6 -7.93 -10.23 -9.91
C LEU A 6 -9.32 -9.61 -9.72
N ASP A 7 -10.23 -9.90 -10.64
CA ASP A 7 -11.64 -9.45 -10.54
C ASP A 7 -11.78 -7.94 -10.34
N GLY A 8 -11.03 -7.17 -11.13
CA GLY A 8 -11.11 -5.71 -11.06
C GLY A 8 -10.17 -5.08 -10.06
N LEU A 9 -9.28 -5.86 -9.45
CA LEU A 9 -8.32 -5.37 -8.45
C LEU A 9 -6.89 -5.54 -8.92
N VAL A 10 -6.03 -4.66 -8.42
CA VAL A 10 -4.58 -4.83 -8.52
C VAL A 10 -3.97 -4.64 -7.13
N PRO A 11 -2.89 -5.38 -6.80
CA PRO A 11 -2.15 -5.11 -5.56
C PRO A 11 -1.50 -3.74 -5.64
N ALA A 12 -1.43 -3.06 -4.51
CA ALA A 12 -0.74 -1.79 -4.38
C ALA A 12 0.30 -1.91 -3.27
N VAL A 13 1.55 -1.87 -3.64
CA VAL A 13 2.68 -1.91 -2.71
C VAL A 13 3.00 -0.49 -2.31
N VAL A 14 3.01 -0.20 -1.01
CA VAL A 14 3.30 1.13 -0.49
C VAL A 14 4.69 1.16 0.09
N GLN A 15 5.49 2.10 -0.37
CA GLN A 15 6.89 2.26 0.00
C GLN A 15 7.16 3.69 0.46
N ASP A 16 7.93 3.84 1.53
CA ASP A 16 8.38 5.17 1.97
C ASP A 16 9.27 5.78 0.89
N ALA A 17 8.99 7.00 0.46
CA ALA A 17 9.71 7.64 -0.64
C ALA A 17 11.15 7.96 -0.28
N THR A 18 11.47 8.16 1.00
CA THR A 18 12.80 8.52 1.47
C THR A 18 13.61 7.28 1.88
N SER A 19 13.08 6.48 2.81
CA SER A 19 13.80 5.32 3.35
C SER A 19 13.78 4.11 2.44
N ARG A 20 12.84 4.05 1.52
CA ARG A 20 12.56 2.92 0.64
C ARG A 20 12.01 1.71 1.39
N GLU A 21 11.61 1.88 2.63
CA GLU A 21 10.99 0.82 3.41
C GLU A 21 9.61 0.47 2.84
N VAL A 22 9.32 -0.83 2.72
CA VAL A 22 7.97 -1.28 2.34
C VAL A 22 7.08 -1.17 3.57
N LEU A 23 5.96 -0.49 3.42
CA LEU A 23 5.11 -0.12 4.54
C LEU A 23 3.87 -0.99 4.66
N MET A 24 3.22 -1.27 3.54
CA MET A 24 2.01 -2.09 3.51
C MET A 24 1.71 -2.54 2.09
N VAL A 25 0.79 -3.48 1.97
CA VAL A 25 0.20 -3.85 0.69
C VAL A 25 -1.32 -3.78 0.85
N GLY A 26 -1.96 -3.12 -0.09
CA GLY A 26 -3.41 -3.09 -0.17
C GLY A 26 -3.86 -3.44 -1.59
N PHE A 27 -5.14 -3.25 -1.87
CA PHE A 27 -5.69 -3.46 -3.19
C PHE A 27 -6.35 -2.18 -3.69
N MET A 28 -6.30 -1.96 -4.99
CA MET A 28 -6.98 -0.86 -5.64
C MET A 28 -7.83 -1.41 -6.79
N ASN A 29 -9.04 -0.89 -6.90
CA ASN A 29 -9.78 -0.99 -8.15
C ASN A 29 -9.52 0.28 -8.97
N ASP A 30 -10.14 0.41 -10.13
CA ASP A 30 -9.96 1.57 -11.00
C ASP A 30 -10.36 2.87 -10.28
N GLU A 31 -11.45 2.84 -9.53
CA GLU A 31 -11.93 4.02 -8.79
C GLU A 31 -10.94 4.43 -7.70
N ALA A 32 -10.37 3.46 -6.97
CA ALA A 32 -9.39 3.74 -5.92
C ALA A 32 -8.13 4.39 -6.52
N LEU A 33 -7.64 3.86 -7.63
CA LEU A 33 -6.47 4.42 -8.30
C LEU A 33 -6.76 5.84 -8.82
N THR A 34 -7.91 6.04 -9.42
CA THR A 34 -8.32 7.35 -9.92
C THR A 34 -8.40 8.36 -8.78
N ARG A 35 -8.98 7.96 -7.65
CA ARG A 35 -9.09 8.84 -6.47
C ARG A 35 -7.73 9.14 -5.86
N THR A 36 -6.85 8.15 -5.78
CA THR A 36 -5.48 8.33 -5.31
C THR A 36 -4.76 9.38 -6.14
N ARG A 37 -4.89 9.31 -7.45
CA ARG A 37 -4.27 10.30 -8.36
C ARG A 37 -4.89 11.68 -8.21
N ALA A 38 -6.20 11.75 -8.01
CA ALA A 38 -6.91 13.03 -7.91
C ALA A 38 -6.65 13.73 -6.59
N THR A 39 -6.60 13.00 -5.48
CA THR A 39 -6.46 13.60 -4.15
C THR A 39 -5.00 13.72 -3.70
N GLY A 40 -4.12 12.86 -4.21
CA GLY A 40 -2.74 12.76 -3.73
C GLY A 40 -2.59 11.96 -2.45
N PHE A 41 -3.65 11.31 -1.97
CA PHE A 41 -3.61 10.46 -0.78
C PHE A 41 -3.96 9.02 -1.16
N ALA A 42 -3.21 8.05 -0.60
CA ALA A 42 -3.39 6.66 -0.94
C ALA A 42 -4.78 6.17 -0.52
N THR A 43 -5.56 5.73 -1.49
CA THR A 43 -6.92 5.23 -1.33
C THR A 43 -6.98 3.83 -1.91
N PHE A 44 -7.58 2.92 -1.16
CA PHE A 44 -7.62 1.50 -1.47
C PHE A 44 -9.06 1.00 -1.57
N TYR A 45 -9.19 -0.23 -2.05
CA TYR A 45 -10.47 -0.93 -2.05
C TYR A 45 -10.42 -2.06 -1.03
N SER A 46 -11.36 -2.06 -0.09
CA SER A 46 -11.49 -3.13 0.90
C SER A 46 -12.34 -4.25 0.33
N ARG A 47 -11.75 -5.44 0.19
CA ARG A 47 -12.46 -6.62 -0.33
C ARG A 47 -13.55 -7.09 0.63
N SER A 48 -13.27 -7.04 1.92
CA SER A 48 -14.23 -7.52 2.94
C SER A 48 -15.42 -6.57 3.10
N ARG A 49 -15.20 -5.26 2.99
CA ARG A 49 -16.26 -4.26 3.13
C ARG A 49 -16.86 -3.84 1.79
N GLN A 50 -16.23 -4.22 0.69
CA GLN A 50 -16.62 -3.83 -0.67
C GLN A 50 -16.79 -2.31 -0.79
N ALA A 51 -15.80 -1.57 -0.28
CA ALA A 51 -15.84 -0.12 -0.25
C ALA A 51 -14.43 0.46 -0.37
N LEU A 52 -14.36 1.68 -0.87
CA LEU A 52 -13.11 2.45 -0.87
C LEU A 52 -12.80 2.93 0.55
N TRP A 53 -11.52 3.06 0.85
CA TRP A 53 -11.08 3.67 2.10
C TRP A 53 -9.75 4.40 1.87
N THR A 54 -9.62 5.58 2.46
CA THR A 54 -8.39 6.35 2.40
C THR A 54 -7.61 6.10 3.68
N LYS A 55 -6.35 5.68 3.52
CA LYS A 55 -5.48 5.37 4.65
C LYS A 55 -5.32 6.61 5.53
N GLY A 56 -5.55 6.45 6.83
CA GLY A 56 -5.38 7.52 7.79
C GLY A 56 -6.49 8.56 7.81
N GLU A 57 -7.62 8.29 7.16
CA GLU A 57 -8.73 9.23 7.07
C GLU A 57 -9.25 9.63 8.46
N THR A 58 -9.27 8.69 9.39
CA THR A 58 -9.72 8.95 10.76
C THR A 58 -8.57 9.30 11.69
N SER A 59 -7.45 8.58 11.59
CA SER A 59 -6.30 8.75 12.50
C SER A 59 -5.45 9.97 12.17
N GLY A 60 -5.52 10.48 10.95
CA GLY A 60 -4.62 11.52 10.46
C GLY A 60 -3.29 10.98 9.93
N ASN A 61 -3.05 9.68 10.06
CA ASN A 61 -1.82 9.05 9.56
C ASN A 61 -1.97 8.72 8.08
N ARG A 62 -2.16 9.73 7.27
CA ARG A 62 -2.35 9.60 5.83
C ARG A 62 -1.04 9.33 5.12
N LEU A 63 -1.15 8.81 3.92
CA LEU A 63 -0.04 8.54 3.04
C LEU A 63 -0.12 9.48 1.84
N LYS A 64 0.73 10.50 1.85
CA LYS A 64 0.79 11.47 0.75
C LYS A 64 1.61 10.86 -0.38
N VAL A 65 1.00 10.72 -1.54
CA VAL A 65 1.62 10.09 -2.69
C VAL A 65 2.67 11.00 -3.29
N VAL A 66 3.87 10.46 -3.49
CA VAL A 66 4.97 11.13 -4.18
C VAL A 66 4.98 10.70 -5.63
N GLU A 67 5.01 9.39 -5.88
CA GLU A 67 5.02 8.84 -7.24
C GLU A 67 4.20 7.55 -7.30
N LEU A 68 3.73 7.24 -8.49
CA LEU A 68 3.01 6.01 -8.79
C LEU A 68 3.68 5.33 -9.98
N PHE A 69 3.92 4.03 -9.84
CA PHE A 69 4.50 3.22 -10.91
C PHE A 69 3.62 2.00 -11.15
N THR A 70 3.57 1.53 -12.37
CA THR A 70 3.05 0.21 -12.69
C THR A 70 4.22 -0.74 -12.95
N ASP A 71 4.00 -2.04 -12.76
CA ASP A 71 5.04 -3.01 -13.06
C ASP A 71 5.04 -3.41 -14.54
N CYS A 72 5.93 -4.35 -14.92
CA CYS A 72 6.20 -4.64 -16.33
C CYS A 72 5.01 -5.22 -17.11
N ASP A 73 4.08 -5.87 -16.43
CA ASP A 73 2.88 -6.43 -17.06
C ASP A 73 1.60 -5.66 -16.68
N ASP A 74 1.76 -4.48 -16.08
CA ASP A 74 0.70 -3.49 -15.87
C ASP A 74 -0.44 -4.00 -14.97
N ASP A 75 -0.10 -4.79 -13.95
CA ASP A 75 -1.08 -5.36 -13.03
C ASP A 75 -0.78 -5.14 -11.54
N THR A 76 0.22 -4.34 -11.20
CA THR A 76 0.59 -4.02 -9.82
C THR A 76 1.03 -2.57 -9.76
N VAL A 77 0.63 -1.88 -8.70
CA VAL A 77 0.99 -0.48 -8.48
C VAL A 77 2.02 -0.39 -7.37
N LEU A 78 3.08 0.39 -7.60
CA LEU A 78 3.98 0.83 -6.54
C LEU A 78 3.65 2.28 -6.21
N VAL A 79 3.34 2.53 -4.95
CA VAL A 79 2.97 3.85 -4.44
C VAL A 79 4.07 4.31 -3.51
N THR A 80 4.87 5.30 -3.92
CA THR A 80 5.84 5.89 -3.01
C THR A 80 5.19 7.05 -2.27
N VAL A 81 5.40 7.13 -0.96
CA VAL A 81 4.65 8.04 -0.10
C VAL A 81 5.51 8.75 0.92
N GLU A 82 5.00 9.90 1.40
CA GLU A 82 5.38 10.54 2.65
C GLU A 82 4.36 10.14 3.71
N ARG A 83 4.84 9.66 4.86
CA ARG A 83 3.97 9.31 5.98
C ARG A 83 3.61 10.57 6.77
N LEU A 84 2.32 10.83 6.93
CA LEU A 84 1.83 11.97 7.69
C LEU A 84 1.36 11.54 9.09
N GLY A 85 1.02 12.51 9.92
CA GLY A 85 0.61 12.25 11.28
C GLY A 85 1.77 11.71 12.12
N ASP A 86 1.54 10.64 12.86
CA ASP A 86 2.58 9.99 13.67
C ASP A 86 3.60 9.22 12.83
N GLY A 87 3.32 9.03 11.55
CA GLY A 87 4.17 8.25 10.67
C GLY A 87 3.99 6.74 10.83
N ASN A 88 3.07 6.29 11.64
CA ASN A 88 2.80 4.87 11.86
C ASN A 88 1.75 4.39 10.85
N VAL A 89 2.08 3.38 10.07
CA VAL A 89 1.23 2.90 8.98
C VAL A 89 0.30 1.78 9.44
N CYS A 90 0.81 0.87 10.24
CA CYS A 90 0.02 -0.28 10.71
C CYS A 90 -0.98 0.15 11.78
N HIS A 91 -2.20 -0.42 11.74
CA HIS A 91 -3.22 -0.14 12.74
C HIS A 91 -2.80 -0.56 14.16
N THR A 92 -1.77 -1.40 14.28
CA THR A 92 -1.21 -1.80 15.58
C THR A 92 -0.26 -0.76 16.17
N GLY A 93 -0.03 0.37 15.47
CA GLY A 93 0.88 1.41 15.90
C GLY A 93 2.31 1.25 15.45
N GLN A 94 2.60 0.26 14.62
CA GLN A 94 3.94 0.06 14.06
C GLN A 94 4.13 0.90 12.81
N ARG A 95 5.38 1.28 12.54
CA ARG A 95 5.73 2.11 11.38
C ARG A 95 5.39 1.40 10.07
N THR A 96 5.59 0.10 10.00
CA THR A 96 5.30 -0.75 8.86
C THR A 96 4.44 -1.92 9.28
N CYS A 97 3.68 -2.48 8.33
CA CYS A 97 2.93 -3.70 8.57
C CYS A 97 3.82 -4.94 8.58
N PHE A 98 5.06 -4.84 8.09
CA PHE A 98 5.98 -5.96 7.90
C PHE A 98 7.03 -6.00 9.02
N TYR A 99 6.62 -6.28 10.24
CA TYR A 99 7.51 -6.29 11.38
C TYR A 99 7.64 -7.66 12.06
N THR A 100 6.90 -8.66 11.59
CA THR A 100 6.94 -10.01 12.17
C THR A 100 7.69 -10.96 11.23
N PRO A 101 8.89 -11.42 11.59
CA PRO A 101 9.62 -12.34 10.72
C PRO A 101 8.98 -13.74 10.74
N ILE A 102 9.04 -14.41 9.61
CA ILE A 102 8.63 -15.83 9.53
C ILE A 102 9.83 -16.75 9.42
N GLY A 103 11.04 -16.19 9.29
CA GLY A 103 12.27 -16.95 9.22
C GLY A 103 13.20 -16.47 8.14
N ARG A 104 14.30 -17.19 7.97
CA ARG A 104 15.30 -16.92 6.95
C ARG A 104 15.51 -18.14 6.08
N THR A 105 16.13 -17.91 4.93
CA THR A 105 16.60 -19.00 4.06
C THR A 105 18.13 -19.01 4.05
N GLY A 106 18.71 -19.97 3.36
CA GLY A 106 20.15 -20.00 3.16
C GLY A 106 20.95 -20.67 4.27
N GLY A 107 20.44 -21.77 4.81
CA GLY A 107 21.16 -22.58 5.79
C GLY A 107 21.02 -22.10 7.21
N GLY A 108 20.14 -21.18 7.42
CA GLY A 108 19.84 -20.74 8.77
C GLY A 108 18.85 -21.68 9.44
N ASP A 109 18.94 -21.76 10.73
CA ASP A 109 17.99 -22.45 11.58
C ASP A 109 16.65 -21.71 11.67
N GLY A 110 16.57 -20.52 11.12
CA GLY A 110 15.36 -19.76 11.05
C GLY A 110 14.50 -20.07 9.84
N ALA A 111 14.93 -20.96 9.01
CA ALA A 111 14.18 -21.32 7.80
C ALA A 111 13.08 -22.32 8.12
#